data_95beb37ebf4f71fb2c2c91ca545bc18a
#
_entry.id   95beb37ebf4f71fb2c2c91ca545bc18a
#
_cell.length_a   1.000
_cell.length_b   1.000
_cell.length_c   1.000
_cell.angle_alpha   90.00
_cell.angle_beta   90.00
_cell.angle_gamma   90.00
#
_symmetry.space_group_name_H-M   'P 1'
#
loop_
_entity.id
_entity.type
_entity.pdbx_description
1 polymer ?
#
loop_
_entity_poly.entity_id
_entity_poly.type
_entity_poly.pdbx_seq_one_letter_code
_entity_poly.pdbx_strand_id
1 'polypeptide(L)'
;MYWEEVIELIKTHGDEPLSTYPNQYNDSDEYEVYFYERGTVKTSYIHIDEFSEEIKDCFRKYIKYGLGNIQIFSSLGASEGTGEHDDDGDILIICLEGEMAYRVDGISTVMLKPGDSILIEDKLRHAGISSTVPRICLSIEVEGKIPKEEVTYYFANK
;
A
#
# COMPACT_ATOMS: atom_id res chain seq x y z
N MET A 1 9.20 -14.60 1.76
CA MET A 1 9.53 -13.68 2.81
C MET A 1 8.29 -13.09 3.46
N TYR A 2 7.72 -12.04 2.91
CA TYR A 2 6.50 -11.49 3.51
C TYR A 2 5.22 -12.14 2.98
N TRP A 3 5.29 -12.87 1.88
CA TRP A 3 4.09 -13.36 1.18
C TRP A 3 3.20 -14.26 2.02
N GLU A 4 3.77 -15.16 2.82
CA GLU A 4 2.96 -16.06 3.65
C GLU A 4 2.12 -15.28 4.65
N GLU A 5 2.73 -14.32 5.33
CA GLU A 5 2.02 -13.47 6.29
C GLU A 5 0.99 -12.58 5.58
N VAL A 6 1.36 -11.99 4.44
CA VAL A 6 0.47 -11.12 3.68
C VAL A 6 -0.75 -11.87 3.19
N ILE A 7 -0.60 -13.09 2.71
CA ILE A 7 -1.73 -13.91 2.27
C ILE A 7 -2.67 -14.20 3.44
N GLU A 8 -2.14 -14.52 4.62
CA GLU A 8 -2.98 -14.73 5.80
C GLU A 8 -3.71 -13.45 6.23
N LEU A 9 -3.04 -12.31 6.16
CA LEU A 9 -3.69 -11.02 6.44
C LEU A 9 -4.77 -10.69 5.41
N ILE A 10 -4.54 -11.00 4.13
CA ILE A 10 -5.55 -10.83 3.09
C ILE A 10 -6.77 -11.72 3.37
N LYS A 11 -6.58 -12.97 3.76
CA LYS A 11 -7.68 -13.87 4.09
C LYS A 11 -8.52 -13.37 5.26
N THR A 12 -7.87 -12.71 6.23
CA THR A 12 -8.52 -12.20 7.43
C THR A 12 -9.17 -10.84 7.19
N HIS A 13 -8.49 -9.95 6.48
CA HIS A 13 -8.86 -8.53 6.32
C HIS A 13 -9.14 -8.14 4.87
N GLY A 14 -9.19 -9.10 3.96
CA GLY A 14 -9.40 -8.82 2.55
C GLY A 14 -10.66 -8.02 2.31
N ASP A 15 -10.52 -6.94 1.57
CA ASP A 15 -11.60 -6.09 1.12
C ASP A 15 -11.91 -6.41 -0.34
N GLU A 16 -12.81 -5.66 -0.96
CA GLU A 16 -13.07 -5.84 -2.37
C GLU A 16 -11.79 -5.73 -3.19
N PRO A 17 -11.56 -6.65 -4.11
CA PRO A 17 -10.44 -6.50 -5.02
C PRO A 17 -10.52 -5.18 -5.78
N LEU A 18 -9.37 -4.54 -5.95
CA LEU A 18 -9.26 -3.28 -6.68
C LEU A 18 -9.48 -3.53 -8.17
N SER A 19 -10.71 -3.67 -8.56
CA SER A 19 -11.08 -3.79 -9.95
C SER A 19 -12.48 -3.23 -10.16
N THR A 20 -12.84 -3.07 -11.40
CA THR A 20 -14.17 -2.64 -11.79
C THR A 20 -15.23 -3.73 -11.62
N TYR A 21 -14.84 -4.89 -11.13
CA TYR A 21 -15.77 -5.98 -10.90
C TYR A 21 -16.47 -5.81 -9.55
N PRO A 22 -17.80 -5.86 -9.53
CA PRO A 22 -18.57 -5.62 -8.32
C PRO A 22 -18.63 -6.80 -7.36
N ASN A 23 -17.87 -7.85 -7.59
CA ASN A 23 -17.93 -9.05 -6.78
C ASN A 23 -17.19 -8.88 -5.47
N GLN A 24 -17.88 -9.18 -4.39
CA GLN A 24 -17.30 -9.26 -3.06
C GLN A 24 -17.03 -10.71 -2.73
N TYR A 25 -15.81 -11.00 -2.35
CA TYR A 25 -15.41 -12.32 -1.93
C TYR A 25 -15.37 -12.36 -0.41
N ASN A 26 -16.22 -13.17 0.18
CA ASN A 26 -16.25 -13.38 1.63
C ASN A 26 -15.51 -14.65 2.03
N ASP A 27 -15.05 -15.41 1.06
CA ASP A 27 -14.34 -16.66 1.23
C ASP A 27 -12.86 -16.46 0.91
N SER A 28 -11.98 -16.93 1.79
CA SER A 28 -10.53 -16.76 1.61
C SER A 28 -9.99 -17.47 0.37
N ASP A 29 -10.61 -18.60 -0.03
CA ASP A 29 -10.20 -19.30 -1.25
C ASP A 29 -10.55 -18.49 -2.50
N GLU A 30 -11.66 -17.77 -2.48
CA GLU A 30 -12.03 -16.84 -3.56
C GLU A 30 -11.06 -15.68 -3.65
N TYR A 31 -10.57 -15.15 -2.51
CA TYR A 31 -9.53 -14.12 -2.51
C TYR A 31 -8.24 -14.62 -3.14
N GLU A 32 -7.84 -15.86 -2.89
CA GLU A 32 -6.66 -16.43 -3.52
C GLU A 32 -6.82 -16.50 -5.02
N VAL A 33 -7.93 -17.03 -5.52
CA VAL A 33 -8.23 -17.08 -6.95
C VAL A 33 -8.21 -15.68 -7.56
N TYR A 34 -8.87 -14.75 -6.92
CA TYR A 34 -8.90 -13.38 -7.39
C TYR A 34 -7.52 -12.75 -7.44
N PHE A 35 -6.73 -12.97 -6.40
CA PHE A 35 -5.37 -12.47 -6.30
C PHE A 35 -4.51 -12.91 -7.50
N TYR A 36 -4.63 -14.18 -7.88
CA TYR A 36 -3.88 -14.73 -9.03
C TYR A 36 -4.40 -14.23 -10.37
N GLU A 37 -5.68 -14.06 -10.53
CA GLU A 37 -6.30 -13.76 -11.83
C GLU A 37 -6.46 -12.27 -12.11
N ARG A 38 -6.69 -11.45 -11.09
CA ARG A 38 -7.08 -10.04 -11.25
C ARG A 38 -5.96 -9.05 -10.93
N GLY A 39 -4.95 -9.48 -10.26
CA GLY A 39 -3.76 -8.68 -10.03
C GLY A 39 -3.68 -8.06 -8.65
N THR A 40 -4.39 -6.99 -8.37
CA THR A 40 -4.21 -6.25 -7.12
C THR A 40 -5.33 -6.52 -6.13
N VAL A 41 -4.96 -6.77 -4.88
CA VAL A 41 -5.87 -6.90 -3.74
C VAL A 41 -5.47 -5.88 -2.69
N LYS A 42 -6.46 -5.21 -2.10
CA LYS A 42 -6.24 -4.41 -0.90
C LYS A 42 -6.93 -5.06 0.28
N THR A 43 -6.40 -4.83 1.47
CA THR A 43 -7.01 -5.28 2.71
C THR A 43 -7.89 -4.19 3.29
N SER A 44 -8.74 -4.56 4.23
CA SER A 44 -9.33 -3.62 5.19
C SER A 44 -8.24 -3.14 6.15
N TYR A 45 -8.59 -2.22 7.02
CA TYR A 45 -7.64 -1.68 8.00
C TYR A 45 -7.15 -2.77 8.94
N ILE A 46 -5.83 -2.84 9.09
CA ILE A 46 -5.14 -3.82 9.92
C ILE A 46 -4.54 -3.11 11.12
N HIS A 47 -4.75 -3.66 12.30
CA HIS A 47 -4.15 -3.09 13.51
C HIS A 47 -2.65 -3.37 13.55
N ILE A 48 -1.88 -2.41 14.04
CA ILE A 48 -0.43 -2.51 14.07
C ILE A 48 0.09 -3.78 14.77
N ASP A 49 -0.62 -4.25 15.79
CA ASP A 49 -0.21 -5.43 16.56
C ASP A 49 -0.41 -6.74 15.81
N GLU A 50 -1.14 -6.73 14.69
CA GLU A 50 -1.35 -7.92 13.88
C GLU A 50 -0.18 -8.26 12.98
N PHE A 51 0.73 -7.30 12.76
CA PHE A 51 1.91 -7.53 11.95
C PHE A 51 3.01 -8.21 12.75
N SER A 52 3.79 -9.06 12.07
CA SER A 52 5.00 -9.63 12.64
C SER A 52 6.04 -8.54 12.96
N GLU A 53 6.98 -8.86 13.83
CA GLU A 53 8.09 -7.95 14.14
C GLU A 53 8.91 -7.62 12.88
N GLU A 54 9.04 -8.57 11.96
CA GLU A 54 9.76 -8.37 10.70
C GLU A 54 9.12 -7.27 9.85
N ILE A 55 7.80 -7.31 9.68
CA ILE A 55 7.09 -6.25 8.94
C ILE A 55 7.07 -4.94 9.74
N LYS A 56 6.85 -5.00 11.04
CA LYS A 56 6.89 -3.80 11.89
C LYS A 56 8.22 -3.07 11.78
N ASP A 57 9.33 -3.78 11.64
CA ASP A 57 10.64 -3.15 11.49
C ASP A 57 10.73 -2.26 10.26
N CYS A 58 9.93 -2.53 9.23
CA CYS A 58 9.88 -1.71 8.03
C CYS A 58 9.29 -0.32 8.27
N PHE A 59 8.42 -0.17 9.28
CA PHE A 59 7.78 1.12 9.57
C PHE A 59 7.91 1.58 11.01
N ARG A 60 8.69 0.89 11.83
CA ARG A 60 8.84 1.17 13.27
C ARG A 60 9.28 2.61 13.55
N LYS A 61 10.18 3.14 12.76
CA LYS A 61 10.68 4.50 12.94
C LYS A 61 9.61 5.58 12.76
N TYR A 62 8.50 5.25 12.11
CA TYR A 62 7.42 6.20 11.86
C TYR A 62 6.34 6.20 12.94
N ILE A 63 6.33 5.20 13.82
CA ILE A 63 5.31 5.06 14.87
C ILE A 63 5.26 6.31 15.76
N LYS A 64 6.40 6.91 16.04
CA LYS A 64 6.49 8.12 16.88
C LYS A 64 5.75 9.33 16.31
N TYR A 65 5.44 9.32 15.02
CA TYR A 65 4.69 10.41 14.38
C TYR A 65 3.18 10.23 14.46
N GLY A 66 2.73 9.10 14.96
CA GLY A 66 1.32 8.73 15.02
C GLY A 66 0.84 8.12 13.71
N LEU A 67 0.64 6.81 13.72
CA LEU A 67 0.12 6.08 12.57
C LEU A 67 -1.35 5.74 12.81
N GLY A 68 -2.18 6.00 11.80
CA GLY A 68 -3.58 5.63 11.79
C GLY A 68 -3.80 4.28 11.14
N ASN A 69 -4.73 4.22 10.20
CA ASN A 69 -5.09 2.98 9.52
C ASN A 69 -3.98 2.49 8.61
N ILE A 70 -3.78 1.18 8.59
CA ILE A 70 -2.78 0.51 7.75
C ILE A 70 -3.49 -0.46 6.83
N GLN A 71 -3.20 -0.38 5.54
CA GLN A 71 -3.69 -1.31 4.54
C GLN A 71 -2.52 -1.92 3.76
N ILE A 72 -2.73 -3.13 3.27
CA ILE A 72 -1.78 -3.79 2.35
C ILE A 72 -2.37 -3.73 0.95
N PHE A 73 -1.53 -3.35 0.00
CA PHE A 73 -1.81 -3.47 -1.43
C PHE A 73 -0.81 -4.46 -2.01
N SER A 74 -1.32 -5.50 -2.64
CA SER A 74 -0.47 -6.56 -3.17
C SER A 74 -0.94 -7.06 -4.53
N SER A 75 0.01 -7.50 -5.33
CA SER A 75 -0.27 -8.12 -6.63
C SER A 75 0.80 -9.16 -6.96
N LEU A 76 0.43 -10.17 -7.73
CA LEU A 76 1.35 -11.23 -8.14
C LEU A 76 1.99 -10.98 -9.50
N GLY A 77 1.55 -10.00 -10.24
CA GLY A 77 2.07 -9.71 -11.57
C GLY A 77 1.54 -8.39 -12.09
N ALA A 78 1.41 -8.29 -13.40
CA ALA A 78 0.89 -7.10 -14.03
C ALA A 78 -0.50 -6.76 -13.49
N SER A 79 -0.66 -5.56 -12.98
CA SER A 79 -1.90 -5.11 -12.37
C SER A 79 -2.05 -3.61 -12.54
N GLU A 80 -3.30 -3.16 -12.57
CA GLU A 80 -3.58 -1.73 -12.49
C GLU A 80 -3.70 -1.33 -11.02
N GLY A 81 -3.34 -0.10 -10.72
CA GLY A 81 -3.56 0.47 -9.39
C GLY A 81 -4.99 0.93 -9.18
N THR A 82 -5.21 1.65 -8.11
CA THR A 82 -6.53 2.16 -7.69
C THR A 82 -7.09 3.28 -8.56
N GLY A 83 -6.31 3.78 -9.51
CA GLY A 83 -6.65 4.99 -10.23
C GLY A 83 -6.23 6.25 -9.47
N GLU A 84 -6.34 7.39 -10.14
CA GLU A 84 -5.93 8.66 -9.55
C GLU A 84 -6.95 9.15 -8.52
N HIS A 85 -6.47 9.47 -7.33
CA HIS A 85 -7.29 9.94 -6.21
C HIS A 85 -6.46 10.80 -5.27
N ASP A 86 -7.13 11.44 -4.35
CA ASP A 86 -6.51 12.08 -3.19
C ASP A 86 -7.05 11.48 -1.90
N ASP A 87 -6.38 11.75 -0.81
CA ASP A 87 -6.76 11.27 0.51
C ASP A 87 -6.92 12.44 1.48
N ASP A 88 -7.71 12.20 2.52
CA ASP A 88 -7.80 13.09 3.67
C ASP A 88 -6.67 12.76 4.65
N GLY A 89 -5.69 13.65 4.75
CA GLY A 89 -4.51 13.46 5.57
C GLY A 89 -3.31 12.96 4.78
N ASP A 90 -2.19 12.93 5.45
CA ASP A 90 -0.93 12.48 4.85
C ASP A 90 -0.91 10.96 4.77
N ILE A 91 -0.39 10.43 3.67
CA ILE A 91 -0.26 8.99 3.44
C ILE A 91 1.22 8.63 3.29
N LEU A 92 1.63 7.62 4.05
CA LEU A 92 2.95 7.02 3.95
C LEU A 92 2.81 5.67 3.23
N ILE A 93 3.54 5.51 2.15
CA ILE A 93 3.56 4.24 1.40
C ILE A 93 4.95 3.65 1.51
N ILE A 94 5.02 2.38 1.88
CA ILE A 94 6.27 1.65 2.03
C ILE A 94 6.23 0.42 1.13
N CYS A 95 7.23 0.27 0.28
CA CYS A 95 7.38 -0.93 -0.53
C CYS A 95 8.09 -2.02 0.30
N LEU A 96 7.44 -3.17 0.45
CA LEU A 96 8.03 -4.32 1.13
C LEU A 96 8.70 -5.27 0.15
N GLU A 97 8.05 -5.55 -0.95
CA GLU A 97 8.58 -6.45 -2.00
C GLU A 97 8.19 -5.95 -3.38
N GLY A 98 9.02 -6.28 -4.35
CA GLY A 98 8.79 -5.93 -5.74
C GLY A 98 9.12 -4.47 -6.06
N GLU A 99 8.49 -3.97 -7.10
CA GLU A 99 8.65 -2.59 -7.53
C GLU A 99 7.28 -2.00 -7.84
N MET A 100 7.11 -0.73 -7.57
CA MET A 100 5.88 -0.03 -7.90
C MET A 100 6.15 1.41 -8.27
N ALA A 101 5.54 1.85 -9.38
CA ALA A 101 5.59 3.25 -9.77
C ALA A 101 4.40 4.01 -9.19
N TYR A 102 4.66 5.23 -8.74
CA TYR A 102 3.62 6.17 -8.32
C TYR A 102 3.71 7.44 -9.14
N ARG A 103 2.57 7.89 -9.62
CA ARG A 103 2.43 9.20 -10.25
C ARG A 103 1.81 10.14 -9.23
N VAL A 104 2.46 11.27 -9.01
CA VAL A 104 2.00 12.27 -8.05
C VAL A 104 1.73 13.57 -8.79
N ASP A 105 0.56 14.15 -8.53
CA ASP A 105 0.09 15.41 -9.11
C ASP A 105 0.08 15.40 -10.65
N GLY A 106 -0.11 14.22 -11.25
CA GLY A 106 -0.17 14.06 -12.71
C GLY A 106 1.14 14.28 -13.44
N ILE A 107 2.21 14.65 -12.75
CA ILE A 107 3.47 15.10 -13.37
C ILE A 107 4.64 14.22 -12.94
N SER A 108 4.83 14.05 -11.64
CA SER A 108 5.98 13.34 -11.10
C SER A 108 5.71 11.84 -11.01
N THR A 109 6.62 11.04 -11.54
CA THR A 109 6.58 9.58 -11.41
C THR A 109 7.83 9.12 -10.67
N VAL A 110 7.64 8.32 -9.63
CA VAL A 110 8.73 7.71 -8.87
C VAL A 110 8.57 6.20 -8.84
N MET A 111 9.69 5.50 -8.78
CA MET A 111 9.72 4.05 -8.65
C MET A 111 10.11 3.69 -7.23
N LEU A 112 9.25 2.95 -6.54
CA LEU A 112 9.55 2.40 -5.23
C LEU A 112 10.14 1.01 -5.37
N LYS A 113 11.21 0.76 -4.63
CA LYS A 113 11.86 -0.53 -4.48
C LYS A 113 11.74 -0.98 -3.02
N PRO A 114 12.01 -2.25 -2.71
CA PRO A 114 11.93 -2.72 -1.33
C PRO A 114 12.71 -1.83 -0.36
N GLY A 115 12.05 -1.40 0.69
CA GLY A 115 12.62 -0.47 1.68
C GLY A 115 12.38 1.00 1.38
N ASP A 116 12.01 1.36 0.17
CA ASP A 116 11.68 2.74 -0.17
C ASP A 116 10.34 3.15 0.43
N SER A 117 10.24 4.43 0.73
CA SER A 117 9.03 5.05 1.25
C SER A 117 8.72 6.35 0.53
N ILE A 118 7.44 6.66 0.45
CA ILE A 118 6.94 7.90 -0.12
C ILE A 118 5.91 8.50 0.83
N LEU A 119 6.06 9.78 1.13
CA LEU A 119 5.03 10.54 1.82
C LEU A 119 4.32 11.45 0.83
N ILE A 120 3.01 11.36 0.82
CA ILE A 120 2.14 12.18 -0.02
C ILE A 120 1.25 12.98 0.90
N GLU A 121 1.40 14.31 0.87
CA GLU A 121 0.64 15.18 1.74
C GLU A 121 -0.85 15.22 1.40
N ASP A 122 -1.62 15.62 2.40
CA ASP A 122 -3.06 15.75 2.35
C ASP A 122 -3.56 16.38 1.05
N LYS A 123 -4.57 15.75 0.46
CA LYS A 123 -5.27 16.22 -0.76
C LYS A 123 -4.45 16.24 -2.04
N LEU A 124 -3.21 15.78 -2.04
CA LEU A 124 -2.42 15.71 -3.24
C LEU A 124 -2.81 14.48 -4.08
N ARG A 125 -3.20 14.71 -5.32
CA ARG A 125 -3.63 13.63 -6.21
C ARG A 125 -2.47 12.70 -6.57
N HIS A 126 -2.73 11.42 -6.54
CA HIS A 126 -1.73 10.41 -6.84
C HIS A 126 -2.37 9.12 -7.35
N ALA A 127 -1.56 8.27 -7.97
CA ALA A 127 -1.98 6.95 -8.43
C ALA A 127 -0.82 5.96 -8.37
N GLY A 128 -1.12 4.76 -7.89
CA GLY A 128 -0.23 3.63 -8.13
C GLY A 128 -0.36 3.22 -9.58
N ILE A 129 0.77 3.10 -10.27
CA ILE A 129 0.81 2.69 -11.66
C ILE A 129 1.03 1.19 -11.72
N SER A 130 0.54 0.53 -12.77
CA SER A 130 0.69 -0.91 -12.92
C SER A 130 2.15 -1.36 -12.80
N SER A 131 2.33 -2.53 -12.18
CA SER A 131 3.62 -3.17 -12.03
C SER A 131 3.62 -4.49 -12.80
N THR A 132 4.76 -4.88 -13.32
CA THR A 132 4.94 -6.16 -14.03
C THR A 132 5.51 -7.26 -13.14
N VAL A 133 5.86 -6.92 -11.90
CA VAL A 133 6.45 -7.87 -10.95
C VAL A 133 5.55 -8.03 -9.73
N PRO A 134 5.62 -9.16 -9.03
CA PRO A 134 4.93 -9.31 -7.75
C PRO A 134 5.36 -8.23 -6.76
N ARG A 135 4.39 -7.66 -6.06
CA ARG A 135 4.68 -6.56 -5.13
C ARG A 135 3.82 -6.59 -3.89
N ILE A 136 4.35 -6.04 -2.82
CA ILE A 136 3.64 -5.79 -1.57
C ILE A 136 3.99 -4.37 -1.12
N CYS A 137 2.97 -3.55 -0.92
CA CYS A 137 3.12 -2.20 -0.38
C CYS A 137 2.19 -2.01 0.82
N LEU A 138 2.68 -1.27 1.81
CA LEU A 138 1.84 -0.79 2.91
C LEU A 138 1.40 0.64 2.59
N SER A 139 0.14 0.93 2.86
CA SER A 139 -0.42 2.29 2.79
C SER A 139 -0.90 2.66 4.18
N ILE A 140 -0.30 3.69 4.76
CA ILE A 140 -0.45 4.04 6.17
C ILE A 140 -0.90 5.49 6.30
N GLU A 141 -2.01 5.69 6.99
CA GLU A 141 -2.43 7.06 7.37
C GLU A 141 -1.51 7.59 8.46
N VAL A 142 -1.09 8.83 8.32
CA VAL A 142 -0.18 9.49 9.26
C VAL A 142 -0.89 10.64 9.96
N GLU A 143 -0.88 10.63 11.28
CA GLU A 143 -1.56 11.64 12.09
C GLU A 143 -0.68 12.88 12.33
N GLY A 144 0.61 12.68 12.53
CA GLY A 144 1.58 13.77 12.73
C GLY A 144 2.29 14.15 11.45
N LYS A 145 3.41 14.84 11.58
CA LYS A 145 4.23 15.27 10.45
C LYS A 145 5.54 14.50 10.40
N ILE A 146 5.76 13.78 9.32
CA ILE A 146 7.02 13.10 9.07
C ILE A 146 7.97 14.06 8.37
N PRO A 147 9.19 14.28 8.89
CA PRO A 147 10.17 15.10 8.19
C PRO A 147 10.57 14.49 6.86
N LYS A 148 10.79 15.32 5.86
CA LYS A 148 11.13 14.84 4.53
C LYS A 148 12.43 14.02 4.47
N GLU A 149 13.33 14.21 5.41
CA GLU A 149 14.58 13.45 5.51
C GLU A 149 14.35 11.98 5.89
N GLU A 150 13.19 11.67 6.46
CA GLU A 150 12.86 10.33 6.95
C GLU A 150 12.26 9.42 5.88
N VAL A 151 11.96 9.95 4.70
CA VAL A 151 11.37 9.17 3.60
C VAL A 151 12.24 9.27 2.35
N THR A 152 12.09 8.28 1.45
CA THR A 152 12.83 8.29 0.19
C THR A 152 12.35 9.42 -0.72
N TYR A 153 11.04 9.59 -0.81
CA TYR A 153 10.41 10.65 -1.60
C TYR A 153 9.37 11.38 -0.77
N TYR A 154 9.32 12.68 -0.89
CA TYR A 154 8.36 13.52 -0.17
C TYR A 154 7.66 14.45 -1.14
N PHE A 155 6.33 14.41 -1.19
CA PHE A 155 5.52 15.27 -2.03
C PHE A 155 4.65 16.17 -1.19
N ALA A 156 4.95 17.46 -1.21
CA ALA A 156 4.21 18.47 -0.50
C ALA A 156 3.05 19.00 -1.34
N ASN A 157 1.93 19.21 -0.70
CA ASN A 157 0.80 19.91 -1.31
C ASN A 157 1.02 21.41 -1.15
N LYS A 158 1.21 22.07 -2.26
CA LYS A 158 1.49 23.51 -2.28
C LYS A 158 0.23 24.35 -2.45
#